data_a78731fcd032a29d72eb35f1a2bd1587
#
_entry.id   a78731fcd032a29d72eb35f1a2bd1587
#
_cell.length_a   1.000
_cell.length_b   1.000
_cell.length_c   1.000
_cell.angle_alpha   90.00
_cell.angle_beta   90.00
_cell.angle_gamma   90.00
#
_symmetry.space_group_name_H-M   'P 1'
#
loop_
_entity.id
_entity.type
_entity.pdbx_description
1 polymer ?
#
loop_
_entity_poly.entity_id
_entity_poly.type
_entity_poly.pdbx_seq_one_letter_code
_entity_poly.pdbx_strand_id
1 'polypeptide(L)'
;MRRTFRPALMLAALALSAQHASAQLAEKKVLTLAAAQKMVAAAEAEAERNHLAGVIAVVDDGGWSILLLRMDNAAFVASVELAPGKARTAALFKNPSEALEDAINHGRIAAVTARGFIEMQGGLPIVVDGQVIGGIGASFDTPEHDVQIAQAGLAALTR
;
A
#
# COMPACT_ATOMS: atom_id res chain seq x y z
N MET A 1 18.96 -72.33 -48.81
CA MET A 1 18.11 -71.71 -47.78
C MET A 1 18.75 -70.41 -47.38
N ARG A 2 18.28 -69.27 -47.96
CA ARG A 2 18.79 -67.92 -47.62
C ARG A 2 17.76 -67.28 -46.73
N ARG A 3 18.12 -67.03 -45.43
CA ARG A 3 17.32 -66.31 -44.48
C ARG A 3 17.59 -64.78 -44.63
N THR A 4 16.59 -64.08 -45.12
CA THR A 4 16.61 -62.63 -45.21
C THR A 4 16.28 -62.02 -43.83
N PHE A 5 17.26 -61.34 -43.21
CA PHE A 5 17.09 -60.52 -42.01
C PHE A 5 16.44 -59.21 -42.42
N ARG A 6 15.24 -58.92 -41.92
CA ARG A 6 14.61 -57.59 -42.00
C ARG A 6 14.99 -56.80 -40.78
N PRO A 7 15.65 -55.67 -40.92
CA PRO A 7 15.81 -54.77 -39.74
C PRO A 7 14.50 -54.05 -39.50
N ALA A 8 13.91 -54.27 -38.32
CA ALA A 8 12.81 -53.45 -37.79
C ALA A 8 13.34 -52.07 -37.43
N LEU A 9 12.92 -51.07 -38.21
CA LEU A 9 13.19 -49.65 -37.90
C LEU A 9 12.29 -49.26 -36.74
N MET A 10 12.84 -49.22 -35.51
CA MET A 10 12.19 -48.59 -34.37
C MET A 10 12.30 -47.07 -34.52
N LEU A 11 11.24 -46.43 -35.00
CA LEU A 11 11.07 -44.97 -34.92
C LEU A 11 10.69 -44.65 -33.48
N ALA A 12 11.68 -44.26 -32.66
CA ALA A 12 11.44 -43.64 -31.37
C ALA A 12 10.98 -42.20 -31.62
N ALA A 13 9.68 -41.97 -31.60
CA ALA A 13 9.11 -40.64 -31.58
C ALA A 13 9.44 -39.98 -30.23
N LEU A 14 10.49 -39.15 -30.19
CA LEU A 14 10.74 -38.22 -29.09
C LEU A 14 9.64 -37.18 -29.12
N ALA A 15 8.56 -37.40 -28.36
CA ALA A 15 7.62 -36.37 -28.06
C ALA A 15 8.32 -35.39 -27.12
N LEU A 16 8.94 -34.32 -27.64
CA LEU A 16 9.30 -33.15 -26.89
C LEU A 16 7.99 -32.51 -26.39
N SER A 17 7.58 -32.86 -25.17
CA SER A 17 6.60 -32.09 -24.45
C SER A 17 7.24 -30.71 -24.16
N ALA A 18 6.97 -29.76 -25.05
CA ALA A 18 7.21 -28.35 -24.77
C ALA A 18 6.33 -27.98 -23.55
N GLN A 19 6.90 -28.08 -22.36
CA GLN A 19 6.30 -27.47 -21.20
C GLN A 19 6.30 -25.97 -21.47
N HIS A 20 5.15 -25.46 -21.87
CA HIS A 20 4.91 -24.02 -21.87
C HIS A 20 5.02 -23.61 -20.41
N ALA A 21 6.15 -23.02 -20.03
CA ALA A 21 6.27 -22.28 -18.80
C ALA A 21 5.28 -21.12 -18.92
N SER A 22 4.05 -21.37 -18.50
CA SER A 22 3.07 -20.30 -18.34
C SER A 22 3.68 -19.35 -17.31
N ALA A 23 4.06 -18.15 -17.74
CA ALA A 23 4.46 -17.10 -16.83
C ALA A 23 3.31 -16.91 -15.85
N GLN A 24 3.49 -17.41 -14.62
CA GLN A 24 2.45 -17.41 -13.60
C GLN A 24 2.29 -15.97 -13.12
N LEU A 25 1.30 -15.29 -13.66
CA LEU A 25 0.92 -13.96 -13.18
C LEU A 25 0.21 -14.12 -11.84
N ALA A 26 0.67 -13.37 -10.83
CA ALA A 26 0.00 -13.31 -9.55
C ALA A 26 -1.23 -12.39 -9.64
N GLU A 27 -2.34 -12.80 -9.06
CA GLU A 27 -3.50 -11.92 -8.87
C GLU A 27 -3.18 -10.91 -7.78
N LYS A 28 -3.53 -9.64 -8.03
CA LYS A 28 -3.30 -8.54 -7.11
C LYS A 28 -4.62 -7.83 -6.84
N LYS A 29 -4.94 -7.64 -5.55
CA LYS A 29 -6.03 -6.76 -5.17
C LYS A 29 -5.63 -5.31 -5.37
N VAL A 30 -6.55 -4.51 -5.90
CA VAL A 30 -6.34 -3.09 -6.19
C VAL A 30 -7.33 -2.27 -5.40
N LEU A 31 -6.83 -1.23 -4.75
CA LEU A 31 -7.67 -0.27 -4.05
C LEU A 31 -8.41 0.61 -5.07
N THR A 32 -9.74 0.63 -4.98
CA THR A 32 -10.58 1.43 -5.89
C THR A 32 -10.80 2.84 -5.36
N LEU A 33 -11.11 3.78 -6.26
CA LEU A 33 -11.51 5.12 -5.87
C LEU A 33 -12.74 5.10 -4.93
N ALA A 34 -13.71 4.22 -5.17
CA ALA A 34 -14.89 4.11 -4.30
C ALA A 34 -14.52 3.67 -2.87
N ALA A 35 -13.58 2.74 -2.73
CA ALA A 35 -13.06 2.35 -1.42
C ALA A 35 -12.31 3.51 -0.75
N ALA A 36 -11.47 4.22 -1.49
CA ALA A 36 -10.76 5.40 -0.99
C ALA A 36 -11.73 6.50 -0.53
N GLN A 37 -12.78 6.78 -1.28
CA GLN A 37 -13.82 7.74 -0.91
C GLN A 37 -14.54 7.34 0.41
N LYS A 38 -14.87 6.07 0.57
CA LYS A 38 -15.49 5.56 1.80
C LYS A 38 -14.56 5.75 3.01
N MET A 39 -13.27 5.48 2.85
CA MET A 39 -12.27 5.65 3.90
C MET A 39 -12.08 7.12 4.27
N VAL A 40 -11.93 7.99 3.27
CA VAL A 40 -11.74 9.43 3.49
C VAL A 40 -12.97 10.04 4.16
N ALA A 41 -14.18 9.69 3.73
CA ALA A 41 -15.41 10.18 4.37
C ALA A 41 -15.52 9.77 5.86
N ALA A 42 -15.08 8.56 6.21
CA ALA A 42 -15.08 8.13 7.61
C ALA A 42 -14.02 8.85 8.44
N ALA A 43 -12.84 9.10 7.87
CA ALA A 43 -11.78 9.86 8.50
C ALA A 43 -12.19 11.33 8.71
N GLU A 44 -12.80 11.95 7.69
CA GLU A 44 -13.34 13.31 7.75
C GLU A 44 -14.40 13.44 8.85
N ALA A 45 -15.37 12.51 8.90
CA ALA A 45 -16.39 12.52 9.94
C ALA A 45 -15.80 12.33 11.35
N GLU A 46 -14.71 11.59 11.50
CA GLU A 46 -13.98 11.50 12.78
C GLU A 46 -13.35 12.84 13.14
N ALA A 47 -12.69 13.51 12.18
CA ALA A 47 -12.10 14.82 12.38
C ALA A 47 -13.14 15.86 12.81
N GLU A 48 -14.28 15.91 12.10
CA GLU A 48 -15.39 16.83 12.43
C GLU A 48 -15.93 16.61 13.85
N ARG A 49 -16.11 15.33 14.27
CA ARG A 49 -16.58 15.03 15.66
C ARG A 49 -15.61 15.52 16.73
N ASN A 50 -14.33 15.60 16.41
CA ASN A 50 -13.29 16.07 17.32
C ASN A 50 -12.95 17.56 17.12
N HIS A 51 -13.68 18.27 16.24
CA HIS A 51 -13.42 19.68 15.91
C HIS A 51 -12.01 19.92 15.34
N LEU A 52 -11.50 18.95 14.59
CA LEU A 52 -10.19 18.97 13.95
C LEU A 52 -10.34 19.26 12.46
N ALA A 53 -9.34 19.93 11.90
CA ALA A 53 -9.24 20.17 10.47
C ALA A 53 -7.80 19.90 9.98
N GLY A 54 -7.68 19.16 8.91
CA GLY A 54 -6.39 18.72 8.38
C GLY A 54 -6.47 18.21 6.96
N VAL A 55 -5.55 17.31 6.62
CA VAL A 55 -5.49 16.65 5.31
C VAL A 55 -5.48 15.14 5.50
N ILE A 56 -6.27 14.48 4.67
CA ILE A 56 -6.38 13.01 4.60
C ILE A 56 -6.00 12.59 3.18
N ALA A 57 -5.15 11.58 3.05
CA ALA A 57 -4.75 11.05 1.76
C ALA A 57 -4.82 9.52 1.74
N VAL A 58 -5.25 8.98 0.61
CA VAL A 58 -5.22 7.54 0.32
C VAL A 58 -4.38 7.32 -0.94
N VAL A 59 -3.42 6.41 -0.84
CA VAL A 59 -2.52 6.03 -1.93
C VAL A 59 -2.69 4.55 -2.28
N ASP A 60 -2.32 4.18 -3.51
CA ASP A 60 -2.23 2.78 -3.92
C ASP A 60 -1.00 2.08 -3.33
N ASP A 61 -0.78 0.81 -3.68
CA ASP A 61 0.37 0.03 -3.24
C ASP A 61 1.70 0.43 -3.88
N GLY A 62 1.69 1.27 -4.92
CA GLY A 62 2.85 1.97 -5.47
C GLY A 62 3.14 3.30 -4.77
N GLY A 63 2.28 3.70 -3.83
CA GLY A 63 2.38 4.97 -3.10
C GLY A 63 1.90 6.18 -3.90
N TRP A 64 1.11 5.97 -4.98
CA TRP A 64 0.54 7.05 -5.77
C TRP A 64 -0.84 7.44 -5.24
N SER A 65 -1.12 8.74 -5.19
CA SER A 65 -2.38 9.25 -4.64
C SER A 65 -3.58 8.82 -5.48
N ILE A 66 -4.56 8.19 -4.81
CA ILE A 66 -5.89 7.92 -5.34
C ILE A 66 -6.84 9.06 -4.98
N LEU A 67 -6.77 9.54 -3.73
CA LEU A 67 -7.61 10.62 -3.22
C LEU A 67 -6.87 11.43 -2.16
N LEU A 68 -7.01 12.73 -2.24
CA LEU A 68 -6.57 13.67 -1.22
C LEU A 68 -7.73 14.60 -0.89
N LEU A 69 -8.06 14.70 0.41
CA LEU A 69 -9.00 15.65 0.95
C LEU A 69 -8.25 16.66 1.81
N ARG A 70 -8.33 17.93 1.49
CA ARG A 70 -7.93 19.02 2.37
C ARG A 70 -9.18 19.71 2.91
N MET A 71 -9.36 19.63 4.21
CA MET A 71 -10.45 20.32 4.90
C MET A 71 -10.19 21.83 4.95
N ASP A 72 -11.27 22.61 5.03
CA ASP A 72 -11.15 24.05 5.32
C ASP A 72 -10.48 24.23 6.69
N ASN A 73 -9.68 25.27 6.81
CA ASN A 73 -8.94 25.59 8.04
C ASN A 73 -7.98 24.49 8.52
N ALA A 74 -7.45 23.65 7.60
CA ALA A 74 -6.42 22.69 7.94
C ALA A 74 -5.28 23.34 8.74
N ALA A 75 -4.89 22.72 9.86
CA ALA A 75 -3.94 23.28 10.85
C ALA A 75 -2.60 23.71 10.22
N PHE A 76 -2.12 22.93 9.23
CA PHE A 76 -0.87 23.23 8.53
C PHE A 76 -1.05 23.21 7.01
N VAL A 77 -0.51 24.22 6.33
CA VAL A 77 -0.47 24.24 4.85
C VAL A 77 0.38 23.09 4.31
N ALA A 78 1.45 22.72 5.00
CA ALA A 78 2.33 21.61 4.64
C ALA A 78 1.65 20.23 4.66
N SER A 79 0.49 20.10 5.32
CA SER A 79 -0.25 18.83 5.45
C SER A 79 -0.62 18.23 4.09
N VAL A 80 -0.71 19.03 3.02
CA VAL A 80 -0.99 18.55 1.65
C VAL A 80 0.15 17.68 1.09
N GLU A 81 1.35 17.83 1.63
CA GLU A 81 2.50 16.98 1.30
C GLU A 81 2.73 15.91 2.36
N LEU A 82 2.48 16.25 3.65
CA LEU A 82 2.72 15.33 4.76
C LEU A 82 1.75 14.14 4.74
N ALA A 83 0.45 14.35 4.56
CA ALA A 83 -0.52 13.27 4.58
C ALA A 83 -0.27 12.21 3.49
N PRO A 84 -0.12 12.57 2.20
CA PRO A 84 0.22 11.58 1.16
C PRO A 84 1.62 10.98 1.36
N GLY A 85 2.58 11.73 1.90
CA GLY A 85 3.91 11.23 2.24
C GLY A 85 3.87 10.14 3.31
N LYS A 86 3.11 10.34 4.40
CA LYS A 86 2.88 9.34 5.46
C LYS A 86 2.16 8.10 4.91
N ALA A 87 1.11 8.30 4.09
CA ALA A 87 0.40 7.20 3.42
C ALA A 87 1.34 6.38 2.54
N ARG A 88 2.19 7.05 1.74
CA ARG A 88 3.20 6.43 0.89
C ARG A 88 4.21 5.63 1.70
N THR A 89 4.71 6.20 2.79
CA THR A 89 5.62 5.51 3.71
C THR A 89 4.98 4.21 4.20
N ALA A 90 3.75 4.28 4.70
CA ALA A 90 3.05 3.12 5.20
C ALA A 90 2.79 2.05 4.13
N ALA A 91 2.40 2.44 2.92
CA ALA A 91 2.16 1.52 1.81
C ALA A 91 3.44 0.77 1.38
N LEU A 92 4.55 1.49 1.20
CA LEU A 92 5.76 0.94 0.62
C LEU A 92 6.66 0.21 1.63
N PHE A 93 6.69 0.65 2.88
CA PHE A 93 7.36 -0.08 3.96
C PHE A 93 6.48 -1.17 4.59
N LYS A 94 5.19 -1.21 4.23
CA LYS A 94 4.20 -2.19 4.73
C LYS A 94 4.05 -2.19 6.25
N ASN A 95 4.28 -1.04 6.85
CA ASN A 95 4.22 -0.78 8.29
C ASN A 95 3.62 0.61 8.52
N PRO A 96 3.07 0.92 9.70
CA PRO A 96 2.77 2.28 10.08
C PRO A 96 4.02 3.17 9.90
N SER A 97 3.82 4.42 9.46
CA SER A 97 4.93 5.37 9.28
C SER A 97 5.66 5.68 10.60
N GLU A 98 4.98 5.53 11.73
CA GLU A 98 5.53 5.56 13.09
C GLU A 98 6.74 4.63 13.28
N ALA A 99 6.77 3.47 12.62
CA ALA A 99 7.88 2.53 12.75
C ALA A 99 9.23 3.11 12.28
N LEU A 100 9.22 4.03 11.31
CA LEU A 100 10.43 4.75 10.90
C LEU A 100 10.76 5.89 11.85
N GLU A 101 9.75 6.61 12.37
CA GLU A 101 9.93 7.64 13.40
C GLU A 101 10.58 7.03 14.64
N ASP A 102 10.07 5.89 15.10
CA ASP A 102 10.64 5.15 16.22
C ASP A 102 12.07 4.69 15.96
N ALA A 103 12.35 4.17 14.77
CA ALA A 103 13.70 3.75 14.42
C ALA A 103 14.69 4.93 14.48
N ILE A 104 14.28 6.11 14.02
CA ILE A 104 15.09 7.34 14.08
C ILE A 104 15.31 7.76 15.53
N ASN A 105 14.24 7.79 16.33
CA ASN A 105 14.29 8.18 17.75
C ASN A 105 15.13 7.20 18.58
N HIS A 106 15.23 5.94 18.18
CA HIS A 106 16.09 4.94 18.77
C HIS A 106 17.49 4.85 18.15
N GLY A 107 17.92 5.89 17.45
CA GLY A 107 19.30 6.07 17.00
C GLY A 107 19.61 5.62 15.56
N ARG A 108 18.65 5.09 14.80
CA ARG A 108 18.83 4.78 13.38
C ARG A 108 18.66 6.03 12.51
N ILE A 109 19.47 7.05 12.75
CA ILE A 109 19.40 8.34 12.03
C ILE A 109 19.52 8.18 10.51
N ALA A 110 20.21 7.15 10.03
CA ALA A 110 20.33 6.87 8.60
C ALA A 110 18.97 6.66 7.90
N ALA A 111 17.87 6.38 8.63
CA ALA A 111 16.55 6.25 8.04
C ALA A 111 16.07 7.54 7.36
N VAL A 112 16.49 8.73 7.82
CA VAL A 112 16.16 10.02 7.18
C VAL A 112 16.73 10.18 5.77
N THR A 113 17.62 9.29 5.33
CA THR A 113 18.14 9.28 3.96
C THR A 113 17.22 8.61 2.95
N ALA A 114 16.13 7.99 3.40
CA ALA A 114 15.11 7.39 2.54
C ALA A 114 14.28 8.49 1.85
N ARG A 115 14.78 8.96 0.71
CA ARG A 115 14.18 10.10 0.00
C ARG A 115 12.77 9.81 -0.50
N GLY A 116 11.89 10.80 -0.34
CA GLY A 116 10.50 10.72 -0.82
C GLY A 116 9.55 10.01 0.13
N PHE A 117 9.99 9.82 1.38
CA PHE A 117 9.18 9.30 2.47
C PHE A 117 9.04 10.33 3.58
N ILE A 118 7.94 10.26 4.30
CA ILE A 118 7.69 11.05 5.52
C ILE A 118 7.64 10.05 6.67
N GLU A 119 8.63 10.18 7.57
CA GLU A 119 8.87 9.26 8.68
C GLU A 119 8.10 9.65 9.95
N MET A 120 7.05 10.45 9.81
CA MET A 120 6.20 10.89 10.92
C MET A 120 5.00 9.96 11.06
N GLN A 121 4.55 9.68 12.28
CA GLN A 121 3.35 8.88 12.54
C GLN A 121 2.09 9.53 11.91
N GLY A 122 1.05 8.70 11.69
CA GLY A 122 -0.20 9.12 11.03
C GLY A 122 -0.42 8.47 9.65
N GLY A 123 0.54 7.66 9.15
CA GLY A 123 0.37 6.81 7.98
C GLY A 123 0.14 5.35 8.37
N LEU A 124 -0.89 4.71 7.82
CA LEU A 124 -1.25 3.31 8.08
C LEU A 124 -1.33 2.51 6.78
N PRO A 125 -0.79 1.28 6.72
CA PRO A 125 -0.95 0.42 5.55
C PRO A 125 -2.39 -0.10 5.45
N ILE A 126 -2.92 -0.16 4.24
CA ILE A 126 -4.21 -0.77 3.93
C ILE A 126 -3.96 -2.22 3.58
N VAL A 127 -4.37 -3.13 4.47
CA VAL A 127 -4.12 -4.56 4.33
C VAL A 127 -5.43 -5.32 4.10
N VAL A 128 -5.47 -6.13 3.04
CA VAL A 128 -6.60 -7.01 2.73
C VAL A 128 -6.06 -8.41 2.43
N ASP A 129 -6.55 -9.41 3.15
CA ASP A 129 -6.10 -10.81 3.06
C ASP A 129 -4.57 -10.97 3.10
N GLY A 130 -3.92 -10.24 4.02
CA GLY A 130 -2.48 -10.25 4.21
C GLY A 130 -1.67 -9.49 3.17
N GLN A 131 -2.30 -8.87 2.17
CA GLN A 131 -1.64 -8.06 1.15
C GLN A 131 -1.80 -6.57 1.46
N VAL A 132 -0.72 -5.82 1.41
CA VAL A 132 -0.79 -4.35 1.43
C VAL A 132 -1.21 -3.88 0.04
N ILE A 133 -2.38 -3.24 -0.05
CA ILE A 133 -2.98 -2.75 -1.29
C ILE A 133 -2.95 -1.22 -1.39
N GLY A 134 -2.38 -0.55 -0.41
CA GLY A 134 -2.25 0.91 -0.37
C GLY A 134 -1.90 1.42 1.02
N GLY A 135 -2.07 2.71 1.23
CA GLY A 135 -1.91 3.37 2.52
C GLY A 135 -2.89 4.52 2.69
N ILE A 136 -3.26 4.80 3.94
CA ILE A 136 -3.97 6.01 4.34
C ILE A 136 -3.04 6.84 5.22
N GLY A 137 -3.05 8.16 5.04
CA GLY A 137 -2.27 9.10 5.86
C GLY A 137 -3.11 10.29 6.23
N ALA A 138 -2.89 10.77 7.44
CA ALA A 138 -3.52 11.97 7.98
C ALA A 138 -2.47 12.95 8.49
N SER A 139 -2.77 14.25 8.40
CA SER A 139 -1.94 15.30 8.93
C SER A 139 -2.81 16.43 9.46
N PHE A 140 -2.90 16.50 10.78
CA PHE A 140 -3.70 17.43 11.59
C PHE A 140 -2.79 18.24 12.50
N ASP A 141 -3.20 18.48 13.73
CA ASP A 141 -2.50 19.33 14.70
C ASP A 141 -1.51 18.56 15.59
N THR A 142 -1.79 17.27 15.88
CA THR A 142 -0.90 16.42 16.68
C THR A 142 -0.71 15.04 16.03
N PRO A 143 0.41 14.36 16.33
CA PRO A 143 0.65 13.00 15.84
C PRO A 143 -0.43 12.00 16.27
N GLU A 144 -0.94 12.12 17.49
CA GLU A 144 -2.00 11.26 18.03
C GLU A 144 -3.31 11.43 17.26
N HIS A 145 -3.67 12.66 16.92
CA HIS A 145 -4.84 12.96 16.08
C HIS A 145 -4.64 12.42 14.66
N ASP A 146 -3.44 12.52 14.10
CA ASP A 146 -3.13 11.95 12.79
C ASP A 146 -3.42 10.44 12.76
N VAL A 147 -2.95 9.71 13.78
CA VAL A 147 -3.18 8.27 13.91
C VAL A 147 -4.67 7.95 14.11
N GLN A 148 -5.36 8.70 15.00
CA GLN A 148 -6.79 8.52 15.28
C GLN A 148 -7.62 8.65 13.98
N ILE A 149 -7.39 9.69 13.22
CA ILE A 149 -8.13 9.98 11.99
C ILE A 149 -7.83 8.92 10.91
N ALA A 150 -6.56 8.55 10.74
CA ALA A 150 -6.18 7.49 9.79
C ALA A 150 -6.82 6.13 10.17
N GLN A 151 -6.89 5.79 11.46
CA GLN A 151 -7.53 4.57 11.96
C GLN A 151 -9.04 4.55 11.67
N ALA A 152 -9.73 5.68 11.86
CA ALA A 152 -11.16 5.80 11.56
C ALA A 152 -11.43 5.54 10.07
N GLY A 153 -10.60 6.07 9.19
CA GLY A 153 -10.67 5.80 7.75
C GLY A 153 -10.41 4.33 7.43
N LEU A 154 -9.38 3.74 7.99
CA LEU A 154 -9.02 2.34 7.77
C LEU A 154 -10.14 1.38 8.21
N ALA A 155 -10.76 1.64 9.36
CA ALA A 155 -11.87 0.84 9.90
C ALA A 155 -13.12 0.83 8.98
N ALA A 156 -13.29 1.82 8.12
CA ALA A 156 -14.42 1.87 7.19
C ALA A 156 -14.30 0.87 6.03
N LEU A 157 -13.08 0.41 5.70
CA LEU A 157 -12.88 -0.56 4.63
C LEU A 157 -13.43 -1.95 4.99
N THR A 158 -13.42 -2.31 6.27
CA THR A 158 -13.78 -3.65 6.78
C THR A 158 -15.26 -3.77 7.20
N ARG A 159 -16.03 -2.71 7.10
CA ARG A 159 -17.48 -2.63 7.35
C ARG A 159 -18.20 -2.53 6.00
#